data_f138a219e9082247ddc4482141a7ef10
#
_entry.id   f138a219e9082247ddc4482141a7ef10
#
_cell.length_a   1.000
_cell.length_b   1.000
_cell.length_c   1.000
_cell.angle_alpha   90.00
_cell.angle_beta   90.00
_cell.angle_gamma   90.00
#
_symmetry.space_group_name_H-M   'P 1'
#
loop_
_entity.id
_entity.type
_entity.pdbx_description
1 polymer ?
#
loop_
_entity_poly.entity_id
_entity_poly.type
_entity_poly.pdbx_seq_one_letter_code
_entity_poly.pdbx_strand_id
1 'polypeptide(L)'
;MTFIATTISIVLTFGTAALIDKRQKEKSKRQMVMYVLYDMNRSIELVGHVDSMLRKGLELQIEVARDTSLFEQKRFFFNHCMPNEHFDNTTAQIFSSNFETLNTLDNVRFVEMISTFYHDRDSYESMIIDSCKNEFLQKSHCWNLQTALEFPYSTYIFMSGLVGESLKEDFQQCKELMGVSDEEFAAFELQKQRQSVSNSSADNKKDKFVKELLENDARLESAIEEGKSGGKQRE
;
A
#
# COMPACT_ATOMS: atom_id res chain seq x y z
N MET A 1 14.92 33.87 51.71
CA MET A 1 13.90 32.92 51.19
C MET A 1 13.78 32.90 49.65
N THR A 2 14.22 33.92 48.90
CA THR A 2 14.11 34.02 47.44
C THR A 2 14.95 32.98 46.67
N PHE A 3 16.13 32.58 47.16
CA PHE A 3 17.04 31.67 46.47
C PHE A 3 16.47 30.23 46.31
N ILE A 4 15.81 29.71 47.34
CA ILE A 4 15.21 28.37 47.34
C ILE A 4 14.04 28.28 46.35
N ALA A 5 13.21 29.32 46.30
CA ALA A 5 12.08 29.37 45.37
C ALA A 5 12.52 29.38 43.90
N THR A 6 13.60 30.13 43.59
CA THR A 6 14.16 30.21 42.24
C THR A 6 14.78 28.88 41.80
N THR A 7 15.50 28.19 42.70
CA THR A 7 16.10 26.89 42.42
C THR A 7 15.05 25.82 42.18
N ILE A 8 13.97 25.79 42.97
CA ILE A 8 12.84 24.87 42.77
C ILE A 8 12.12 25.13 41.44
N SER A 9 11.93 26.40 41.08
CA SER A 9 11.29 26.79 39.82
C SER A 9 12.14 26.32 38.60
N ILE A 10 13.44 26.49 38.65
CA ILE A 10 14.37 26.04 37.60
C ILE A 10 14.34 24.50 37.46
N VAL A 11 14.43 23.76 38.57
CA VAL A 11 14.40 22.28 38.55
C VAL A 11 13.06 21.76 38.03
N LEU A 12 11.94 22.40 38.40
CA LEU A 12 10.63 22.03 37.87
C LEU A 12 10.52 22.31 36.38
N THR A 13 11.02 23.46 35.91
CA THR A 13 10.97 23.83 34.49
C THR A 13 11.82 22.91 33.61
N PHE A 14 13.05 22.64 34.01
CA PHE A 14 13.92 21.70 33.26
C PHE A 14 13.45 20.24 33.38
N GLY A 15 12.96 19.83 34.54
CA GLY A 15 12.42 18.50 34.76
C GLY A 15 11.16 18.24 33.93
N THR A 16 10.26 19.21 33.83
CA THR A 16 9.04 19.09 32.99
C THR A 16 9.36 19.12 31.51
N ALA A 17 10.31 19.96 31.06
CA ALA A 17 10.75 19.99 29.67
C ALA A 17 11.37 18.65 29.23
N ALA A 18 12.25 18.07 30.06
CA ALA A 18 12.85 16.77 29.80
C ALA A 18 11.82 15.63 29.76
N LEU A 19 10.79 15.69 30.63
CA LEU A 19 9.71 14.70 30.64
C LEU A 19 8.82 14.83 29.41
N ILE A 20 8.53 16.06 28.96
CA ILE A 20 7.75 16.31 27.74
C ILE A 20 8.51 15.81 26.52
N ASP A 21 9.81 16.11 26.42
CA ASP A 21 10.67 15.66 25.32
C ASP A 21 10.74 14.12 25.26
N LYS A 22 10.94 13.47 26.43
CA LYS A 22 10.92 12.02 26.53
C LYS A 22 9.59 11.42 26.07
N ARG A 23 8.44 11.96 26.52
CA ARG A 23 7.13 11.47 26.11
C ARG A 23 6.88 11.68 24.61
N GLN A 24 7.37 12.76 24.05
CA GLN A 24 7.22 13.05 22.63
C GLN A 24 8.05 12.10 21.77
N LYS A 25 9.27 11.78 22.21
CA LYS A 25 10.12 10.76 21.58
C LYS A 25 9.49 9.37 21.62
N GLU A 26 8.98 8.94 22.79
CA GLU A 26 8.29 7.65 22.93
C GLU A 26 7.03 7.57 22.04
N LYS A 27 6.24 8.64 21.99
CA LYS A 27 5.08 8.71 21.10
C LYS A 27 5.48 8.60 19.62
N SER A 28 6.54 9.29 19.22
CA SER A 28 7.07 9.22 17.84
C SER A 28 7.55 7.80 17.49
N LYS A 29 8.28 7.15 18.41
CA LYS A 29 8.71 5.75 18.26
C LYS A 29 7.50 4.82 18.08
N ARG A 30 6.48 4.95 18.95
CA ARG A 30 5.27 4.12 18.86
C ARG A 30 4.53 4.32 17.54
N GLN A 31 4.38 5.55 17.10
CA GLN A 31 3.78 5.87 15.80
C GLN A 31 4.53 5.21 14.65
N MET A 32 5.86 5.25 14.67
CA MET A 32 6.70 4.63 13.65
C MET A 32 6.48 3.11 13.60
N VAL A 33 6.48 2.45 14.76
CA VAL A 33 6.18 1.00 14.85
C VAL A 33 4.82 0.69 14.22
N MET A 34 3.80 1.48 14.56
CA MET A 34 2.46 1.29 14.02
C MET A 34 2.38 1.47 12.51
N TYR A 35 3.14 2.42 11.93
CA TYR A 35 3.23 2.60 10.48
C TYR A 35 3.88 1.40 9.78
N VAL A 36 4.96 0.86 10.36
CA VAL A 36 5.60 -0.35 9.82
C VAL A 36 4.66 -1.53 9.82
N LEU A 37 4.05 -1.80 10.96
CA LEU A 37 3.10 -2.91 11.09
C LEU A 37 1.92 -2.76 10.12
N TYR A 38 1.45 -1.53 9.91
CA TYR A 38 0.41 -1.24 8.94
C TYR A 38 0.85 -1.57 7.50
N ASP A 39 2.06 -1.20 7.11
CA ASP A 39 2.61 -1.52 5.79
C ASP A 39 2.84 -3.02 5.60
N MET A 40 3.34 -3.70 6.65
CA MET A 40 3.48 -5.16 6.65
C MET A 40 2.11 -5.83 6.45
N ASN A 41 1.07 -5.40 7.16
CA ASN A 41 -0.28 -5.95 7.02
C ASN A 41 -0.84 -5.74 5.61
N ARG A 42 -0.66 -4.55 5.04
CA ARG A 42 -1.07 -4.27 3.67
C ARG A 42 -0.34 -5.14 2.64
N SER A 43 0.93 -5.44 2.89
CA SER A 43 1.68 -6.37 2.05
C SER A 43 1.10 -7.78 2.12
N ILE A 44 0.70 -8.25 3.31
CA ILE A 44 0.03 -9.54 3.50
C ILE A 44 -1.35 -9.57 2.83
N GLU A 45 -2.11 -8.49 2.89
CA GLU A 45 -3.40 -8.37 2.18
C GLU A 45 -3.21 -8.49 0.67
N LEU A 46 -2.17 -7.84 0.10
CA LEU A 46 -1.84 -7.96 -1.32
C LEU A 46 -1.48 -9.40 -1.70
N VAL A 47 -0.66 -10.08 -0.88
CA VAL A 47 -0.35 -11.51 -1.08
C VAL A 47 -1.63 -12.35 -1.11
N GLY A 48 -2.56 -12.11 -0.18
CA GLY A 48 -3.86 -12.78 -0.15
C GLY A 48 -4.71 -12.51 -1.40
N HIS A 49 -4.65 -11.28 -1.92
CA HIS A 49 -5.33 -10.93 -3.17
C HIS A 49 -4.73 -11.64 -4.39
N VAL A 50 -3.40 -11.66 -4.51
CA VAL A 50 -2.68 -12.39 -5.57
C VAL A 50 -3.01 -13.89 -5.51
N ASP A 51 -2.97 -14.50 -4.33
CA ASP A 51 -3.34 -15.92 -4.16
C ASP A 51 -4.78 -16.19 -4.63
N SER A 52 -5.72 -15.30 -4.30
CA SER A 52 -7.12 -15.39 -4.76
C SER A 52 -7.23 -15.30 -6.29
N MET A 53 -6.46 -14.43 -6.95
CA MET A 53 -6.43 -14.32 -8.41
C MET A 53 -5.90 -15.61 -9.06
N LEU A 54 -4.79 -16.13 -8.55
CA LEU A 54 -4.19 -17.38 -9.04
C LEU A 54 -5.13 -18.56 -8.88
N ARG A 55 -5.85 -18.66 -7.76
CA ARG A 55 -6.87 -19.72 -7.53
C ARG A 55 -8.02 -19.63 -8.51
N LYS A 56 -8.51 -18.44 -8.82
CA LYS A 56 -9.52 -18.24 -9.87
C LYS A 56 -9.02 -18.69 -11.24
N GLY A 57 -7.73 -18.42 -11.55
CA GLY A 57 -7.10 -18.91 -12.77
C GLY A 57 -7.05 -20.44 -12.83
N LEU A 58 -6.71 -21.10 -11.73
CA LEU A 58 -6.73 -22.57 -11.63
C LEU A 58 -8.15 -23.13 -11.77
N GLU A 59 -9.16 -22.50 -11.16
CA GLU A 59 -10.57 -22.91 -11.31
C GLU A 59 -11.01 -22.86 -12.77
N LEU A 60 -10.71 -21.77 -13.48
CA LEU A 60 -10.98 -21.63 -14.91
C LEU A 60 -10.25 -22.70 -15.74
N GLN A 61 -8.99 -22.99 -15.41
CA GLN A 61 -8.20 -24.02 -16.07
C GLN A 61 -8.86 -25.41 -15.90
N ILE A 62 -9.35 -25.74 -14.70
CA ILE A 62 -10.05 -27.00 -14.42
C ILE A 62 -11.39 -27.07 -15.19
N GLU A 63 -12.15 -25.97 -15.24
CA GLU A 63 -13.41 -25.92 -16.02
C GLU A 63 -13.16 -26.20 -17.50
N VAL A 64 -12.18 -25.50 -18.10
CA VAL A 64 -11.81 -25.67 -19.51
C VAL A 64 -11.21 -27.08 -19.78
N ALA A 65 -10.48 -27.65 -18.82
CA ALA A 65 -9.98 -29.00 -18.94
C ALA A 65 -11.12 -30.07 -18.99
N ARG A 66 -12.23 -29.79 -18.30
CA ARG A 66 -13.41 -30.67 -18.31
C ARG A 66 -14.25 -30.55 -19.59
N ASP A 67 -14.34 -29.32 -20.11
CA ASP A 67 -15.06 -29.00 -21.34
C ASP A 67 -14.30 -27.97 -22.17
N THR A 68 -13.53 -28.46 -23.13
CA THR A 68 -12.67 -27.63 -23.98
C THR A 68 -13.46 -26.67 -24.89
N SER A 69 -14.75 -26.89 -25.10
CA SER A 69 -15.60 -26.00 -25.87
C SER A 69 -15.82 -24.65 -25.17
N LEU A 70 -15.62 -24.59 -23.85
CA LEU A 70 -15.72 -23.35 -23.06
C LEU A 70 -14.53 -22.41 -23.23
N PHE A 71 -13.42 -22.85 -23.85
CA PHE A 71 -12.18 -22.07 -23.90
C PHE A 71 -12.38 -20.68 -24.51
N GLU A 72 -13.00 -20.60 -25.70
CA GLU A 72 -13.18 -19.31 -26.37
C GLU A 72 -14.07 -18.35 -25.56
N GLN A 73 -15.07 -18.88 -24.87
CA GLN A 73 -15.92 -18.09 -23.98
C GLN A 73 -15.18 -17.59 -22.73
N LYS A 74 -14.29 -18.44 -22.18
CA LYS A 74 -13.56 -18.18 -20.93
C LYS A 74 -12.22 -17.48 -21.13
N ARG A 75 -11.69 -17.41 -22.36
CA ARG A 75 -10.37 -16.88 -22.69
C ARG A 75 -10.12 -15.49 -22.10
N PHE A 76 -11.11 -14.61 -22.17
CA PHE A 76 -11.00 -13.26 -21.62
C PHE A 76 -10.78 -13.24 -20.10
N PHE A 77 -11.39 -14.16 -19.36
CA PHE A 77 -11.29 -14.22 -17.90
C PHE A 77 -9.91 -14.61 -17.39
N PHE A 78 -9.14 -15.38 -18.16
CA PHE A 78 -7.75 -15.70 -17.79
C PHE A 78 -6.88 -14.44 -17.61
N ASN A 79 -7.10 -13.42 -18.41
CA ASN A 79 -6.37 -12.15 -18.30
C ASN A 79 -6.62 -11.46 -16.94
N HIS A 80 -7.81 -11.65 -16.36
CA HIS A 80 -8.18 -11.07 -15.06
C HIS A 80 -7.69 -11.89 -13.86
N CYS A 81 -7.11 -13.06 -14.13
CA CYS A 81 -6.51 -13.91 -13.10
C CYS A 81 -4.99 -13.70 -12.99
N MET A 82 -4.43 -12.74 -13.75
CA MET A 82 -3.01 -12.42 -13.69
C MET A 82 -2.76 -11.32 -12.67
N PRO A 83 -1.86 -11.54 -11.69
CA PRO A 83 -1.47 -10.50 -10.76
C PRO A 83 -0.80 -9.35 -11.51
N ASN A 84 -1.22 -8.14 -11.23
CA ASN A 84 -0.70 -6.93 -11.85
C ASN A 84 -0.42 -5.82 -10.83
N GLU A 85 -0.58 -6.14 -9.57
CA GLU A 85 -0.34 -5.23 -8.46
C GLU A 85 1.11 -5.36 -7.99
N HIS A 86 1.67 -4.26 -7.47
CA HIS A 86 3.01 -4.19 -6.92
C HIS A 86 2.94 -3.68 -5.48
N PHE A 87 3.94 -4.05 -4.68
CA PHE A 87 4.05 -3.51 -3.34
C PHE A 87 4.42 -2.02 -3.37
N ASP A 88 3.85 -1.27 -2.45
CA ASP A 88 4.28 0.11 -2.20
C ASP A 88 5.62 0.09 -1.44
N ASN A 89 6.66 0.62 -2.07
CA ASN A 89 8.01 0.66 -1.49
C ASN A 89 8.30 1.92 -0.69
N THR A 90 7.31 2.81 -0.51
CA THR A 90 7.49 4.09 0.19
C THR A 90 7.96 3.88 1.62
N THR A 91 7.33 2.97 2.37
CA THR A 91 7.69 2.69 3.76
C THR A 91 9.07 2.03 3.86
N ALA A 92 9.38 1.06 2.99
CA ALA A 92 10.69 0.42 2.93
C ALA A 92 11.81 1.43 2.63
N GLN A 93 11.58 2.40 1.73
CA GLN A 93 12.52 3.47 1.41
C GLN A 93 12.71 4.43 2.60
N ILE A 94 11.64 4.78 3.33
CA ILE A 94 11.74 5.59 4.55
C ILE A 94 12.60 4.87 5.58
N PHE A 95 12.46 3.56 5.73
CA PHE A 95 13.28 2.76 6.63
C PHE A 95 14.74 2.73 6.22
N SER A 96 15.04 2.44 4.96
CA SER A 96 16.40 2.37 4.45
C SER A 96 17.12 3.74 4.52
N SER A 97 16.40 4.85 4.40
CA SER A 97 16.94 6.21 4.47
C SER A 97 17.07 6.75 5.90
N ASN A 98 16.34 6.20 6.89
CA ASN A 98 16.30 6.67 8.27
C ASN A 98 16.86 5.64 9.28
N PHE A 99 17.98 5.03 8.96
CA PHE A 99 18.63 4.02 9.81
C PHE A 99 18.91 4.53 11.23
N GLU A 100 19.21 5.83 11.40
CA GLU A 100 19.37 6.46 12.72
C GLU A 100 18.06 6.40 13.53
N THR A 101 16.91 6.56 12.89
CA THR A 101 15.60 6.48 13.56
C THR A 101 15.29 5.04 13.98
N LEU A 102 15.67 4.04 13.18
CA LEU A 102 15.53 2.63 13.53
C LEU A 102 16.41 2.27 14.75
N ASN A 103 17.62 2.77 14.80
CA ASN A 103 18.51 2.58 15.97
C ASN A 103 17.91 3.19 17.25
N THR A 104 17.03 4.18 17.15
CA THR A 104 16.35 4.75 18.32
C THR A 104 15.24 3.86 18.89
N LEU A 105 14.85 2.78 18.19
CA LEU A 105 13.82 1.85 18.66
C LEU A 105 14.31 0.94 19.80
N ASP A 106 15.63 0.91 20.07
CA ASP A 106 16.29 0.11 21.12
C ASP A 106 15.94 -1.41 21.06
N ASN A 107 15.48 -1.89 19.88
CA ASN A 107 15.10 -3.28 19.65
C ASN A 107 15.69 -3.77 18.32
N VAL A 108 16.93 -4.25 18.40
CA VAL A 108 17.68 -4.77 17.24
C VAL A 108 16.92 -5.90 16.56
N ARG A 109 16.31 -6.79 17.34
CA ARG A 109 15.58 -7.94 16.80
C ARG A 109 14.36 -7.51 15.96
N PHE A 110 13.66 -6.46 16.38
CA PHE A 110 12.57 -5.90 15.59
C PHE A 110 13.07 -5.34 14.26
N VAL A 111 14.21 -4.64 14.25
CA VAL A 111 14.82 -4.10 13.03
C VAL A 111 15.26 -5.22 12.07
N GLU A 112 15.88 -6.28 12.61
CA GLU A 112 16.26 -7.47 11.83
C GLU A 112 15.03 -8.13 11.18
N MET A 113 13.97 -8.32 11.93
CA MET A 113 12.74 -8.94 11.42
C MET A 113 12.05 -8.10 10.34
N ILE A 114 11.99 -6.79 10.51
CA ILE A 114 11.50 -5.89 9.45
C ILE A 114 12.32 -6.06 8.17
N SER A 115 13.65 -6.10 8.30
CA SER A 115 14.54 -6.29 7.15
C SER A 115 14.29 -7.62 6.44
N THR A 116 14.10 -8.71 7.20
CA THR A 116 13.75 -10.03 6.66
C THR A 116 12.40 -9.98 5.95
N PHE A 117 11.39 -9.41 6.59
CA PHE A 117 10.05 -9.27 6.01
C PHE A 117 10.08 -8.56 4.65
N TYR A 118 10.78 -7.41 4.55
CA TYR A 118 10.86 -6.67 3.29
C TYR A 118 11.67 -7.42 2.23
N HIS A 119 12.70 -8.15 2.61
CA HIS A 119 13.43 -9.02 1.70
C HIS A 119 12.55 -10.14 1.14
N ASP A 120 11.76 -10.81 1.99
CA ASP A 120 10.86 -11.88 1.58
C ASP A 120 9.70 -11.35 0.72
N ARG A 121 9.21 -10.15 1.04
CA ARG A 121 8.23 -9.43 0.23
C ARG A 121 8.74 -9.13 -1.19
N ASP A 122 9.96 -8.59 -1.30
CA ASP A 122 10.58 -8.28 -2.59
C ASP A 122 10.87 -9.57 -3.38
N SER A 123 11.24 -10.64 -2.67
CA SER A 123 11.38 -11.98 -3.27
C SER A 123 10.02 -12.50 -3.78
N TYR A 124 8.94 -12.32 -3.04
CA TYR A 124 7.59 -12.66 -3.47
C TYR A 124 7.21 -11.93 -4.76
N GLU A 125 7.44 -10.60 -4.82
CA GLU A 125 7.15 -9.80 -6.01
C GLU A 125 7.87 -10.35 -7.24
N SER A 126 9.18 -10.56 -7.14
CA SER A 126 10.01 -11.05 -8.23
C SER A 126 9.68 -12.49 -8.65
N MET A 127 9.52 -13.41 -7.69
CA MET A 127 9.35 -14.84 -7.96
C MET A 127 7.93 -15.21 -8.33
N ILE A 128 6.92 -14.47 -7.90
CA ILE A 128 5.52 -14.81 -8.11
C ILE A 128 4.86 -13.79 -9.03
N ILE A 129 4.79 -12.51 -8.66
CA ILE A 129 4.07 -11.51 -9.45
C ILE A 129 4.73 -11.32 -10.81
N ASP A 130 6.00 -10.94 -10.82
CA ASP A 130 6.73 -10.65 -12.06
C ASP A 130 6.94 -11.90 -12.91
N SER A 131 7.26 -13.04 -12.30
CA SER A 131 7.45 -14.29 -13.03
C SER A 131 6.16 -14.78 -13.67
N CYS A 132 5.04 -14.76 -12.93
CA CYS A 132 3.72 -15.13 -13.43
C CYS A 132 3.30 -14.22 -14.59
N LYS A 133 3.46 -12.89 -14.43
CA LYS A 133 3.16 -11.89 -15.43
C LYS A 133 4.02 -12.06 -16.68
N ASN A 134 5.34 -12.24 -16.52
CA ASN A 134 6.26 -12.42 -17.63
C ASN A 134 5.97 -13.71 -18.40
N GLU A 135 5.73 -14.82 -17.72
CA GLU A 135 5.36 -16.08 -18.35
C GLU A 135 4.06 -15.95 -19.14
N PHE A 136 3.05 -15.27 -18.58
CA PHE A 136 1.79 -14.99 -19.26
C PHE A 136 2.01 -14.12 -20.49
N LEU A 137 2.77 -13.02 -20.39
CA LEU A 137 3.03 -12.11 -21.50
C LEU A 137 3.81 -12.79 -22.65
N GLN A 138 4.78 -13.64 -22.34
CA GLN A 138 5.50 -14.41 -23.34
C GLN A 138 4.58 -15.34 -24.12
N LYS A 139 3.59 -15.92 -23.45
CA LYS A 139 2.62 -16.85 -24.06
C LYS A 139 1.41 -16.13 -24.66
N SER A 140 1.17 -14.84 -24.35
CA SER A 140 -0.06 -14.11 -24.73
C SER A 140 -0.28 -14.02 -26.24
N HIS A 141 0.77 -13.95 -27.04
CA HIS A 141 0.66 -13.96 -28.51
C HIS A 141 0.20 -15.30 -29.08
N CYS A 142 0.38 -16.39 -28.33
CA CYS A 142 0.01 -17.74 -28.70
C CYS A 142 -1.00 -18.35 -27.69
N TRP A 143 -1.74 -17.50 -26.97
CA TRP A 143 -2.67 -17.97 -25.95
C TRP A 143 -3.80 -18.78 -26.58
N ASN A 144 -3.60 -20.08 -26.57
CA ASN A 144 -4.53 -21.07 -27.07
C ASN A 144 -4.94 -22.02 -25.93
N LEU A 145 -5.80 -23.00 -26.25
CA LEU A 145 -6.26 -23.97 -25.29
C LEU A 145 -5.13 -24.71 -24.58
N GLN A 146 -4.12 -25.17 -25.33
CA GLN A 146 -2.99 -25.88 -24.75
C GLN A 146 -2.22 -25.00 -23.76
N THR A 147 -1.91 -23.76 -24.13
CA THR A 147 -1.21 -22.80 -23.28
C THR A 147 -1.99 -22.51 -22.00
N ALA A 148 -3.32 -22.39 -22.09
CA ALA A 148 -4.17 -22.15 -20.92
C ALA A 148 -4.18 -23.35 -19.98
N LEU A 149 -4.18 -24.59 -20.52
CA LEU A 149 -4.15 -25.82 -19.73
C LEU A 149 -2.80 -26.11 -19.09
N GLU A 150 -1.71 -25.66 -19.70
CA GLU A 150 -0.33 -25.87 -19.23
C GLU A 150 0.19 -24.75 -18.33
N PHE A 151 -0.56 -23.66 -18.16
CA PHE A 151 -0.09 -22.55 -17.30
C PHE A 151 0.01 -23.01 -15.84
N PRO A 152 1.16 -22.76 -15.14
CA PRO A 152 1.46 -23.43 -13.87
C PRO A 152 0.83 -22.74 -12.64
N TYR A 153 -0.49 -22.47 -12.67
CA TYR A 153 -1.21 -21.85 -11.55
C TYR A 153 -0.96 -22.54 -10.20
N SER A 154 -0.98 -23.88 -10.18
CA SER A 154 -0.78 -24.66 -8.96
C SER A 154 0.61 -24.42 -8.34
N THR A 155 1.64 -24.25 -9.17
CA THR A 155 3.00 -23.94 -8.70
C THR A 155 3.06 -22.55 -8.07
N TYR A 156 2.48 -21.54 -8.72
CA TYR A 156 2.44 -20.19 -8.18
C TYR A 156 1.61 -20.09 -6.89
N ILE A 157 0.47 -20.81 -6.81
CA ILE A 157 -0.34 -20.88 -5.59
C ILE A 157 0.46 -21.53 -4.45
N PHE A 158 1.17 -22.60 -4.72
CA PHE A 158 1.98 -23.27 -3.71
C PHE A 158 3.09 -22.34 -3.18
N MET A 159 3.83 -21.68 -4.07
CA MET A 159 4.88 -20.72 -3.70
C MET A 159 4.30 -19.51 -2.95
N SER A 160 3.17 -18.96 -3.41
CA SER A 160 2.45 -17.88 -2.76
C SER A 160 2.06 -18.23 -1.32
N GLY A 161 1.55 -19.45 -1.12
CA GLY A 161 1.20 -19.94 0.21
C GLY A 161 2.40 -20.02 1.15
N LEU A 162 3.52 -20.56 0.70
CA LEU A 162 4.73 -20.67 1.53
C LEU A 162 5.26 -19.31 1.98
N VAL A 163 5.44 -18.38 1.06
CA VAL A 163 5.96 -17.04 1.40
C VAL A 163 4.92 -16.24 2.18
N GLY A 164 3.66 -16.37 1.83
CA GLY A 164 2.56 -15.69 2.54
C GLY A 164 2.46 -16.09 4.02
N GLU A 165 2.68 -17.35 4.36
CA GLU A 165 2.73 -17.80 5.76
C GLU A 165 3.96 -17.23 6.49
N SER A 166 5.16 -17.22 5.85
CA SER A 166 6.36 -16.60 6.43
C SER A 166 6.12 -15.12 6.76
N LEU A 167 5.55 -14.37 5.83
CA LEU A 167 5.24 -12.93 6.05
C LEU A 167 4.25 -12.72 7.21
N LYS A 168 3.25 -13.58 7.37
CA LYS A 168 2.31 -13.52 8.49
C LYS A 168 2.98 -13.82 9.83
N GLU A 169 3.87 -14.80 9.87
CA GLU A 169 4.62 -15.14 11.07
C GLU A 169 5.53 -13.98 11.48
N ASP A 170 6.26 -13.37 10.55
CA ASP A 170 7.12 -12.21 10.80
C ASP A 170 6.32 -11.01 11.32
N PHE A 171 5.17 -10.72 10.72
CA PHE A 171 4.27 -9.67 11.18
C PHE A 171 3.80 -9.92 12.62
N GLN A 172 3.36 -11.12 12.93
CA GLN A 172 2.90 -11.48 14.27
C GLN A 172 4.03 -11.36 15.30
N GLN A 173 5.22 -11.84 14.98
CA GLN A 173 6.40 -11.71 15.84
C GLN A 173 6.80 -10.24 16.03
N CYS A 174 6.73 -9.40 14.99
CA CYS A 174 6.96 -7.97 15.10
C CYS A 174 5.97 -7.30 16.07
N LYS A 175 4.68 -7.66 16.01
CA LYS A 175 3.67 -7.16 16.96
C LYS A 175 4.01 -7.55 18.39
N GLU A 176 4.36 -8.80 18.62
CA GLU A 176 4.71 -9.32 19.94
C GLU A 176 5.96 -8.65 20.51
N LEU A 177 7.03 -8.51 19.71
CA LEU A 177 8.27 -7.84 20.11
C LEU A 177 8.05 -6.39 20.54
N MET A 178 7.10 -5.71 19.92
CA MET A 178 6.79 -4.31 20.21
C MET A 178 5.61 -4.13 21.17
N GLY A 179 5.05 -5.24 21.68
CA GLY A 179 3.92 -5.23 22.61
C GLY A 179 2.70 -4.49 22.04
N VAL A 180 2.39 -4.71 20.75
CA VAL A 180 1.21 -4.14 20.09
C VAL A 180 0.07 -5.13 20.17
N SER A 181 -1.02 -4.77 20.86
CA SER A 181 -2.21 -5.61 20.92
C SER A 181 -3.03 -5.53 19.63
N ASP A 182 -3.90 -6.54 19.40
CA ASP A 182 -4.78 -6.58 18.24
C ASP A 182 -5.77 -5.39 18.26
N GLU A 183 -6.25 -4.99 19.43
CA GLU A 183 -7.18 -3.86 19.58
C GLU A 183 -6.49 -2.54 19.25
N GLU A 184 -5.24 -2.35 19.70
CA GLU A 184 -4.46 -1.15 19.40
C GLU A 184 -4.18 -1.06 17.90
N PHE A 185 -3.79 -2.17 17.28
CA PHE A 185 -3.51 -2.24 15.86
C PHE A 185 -4.77 -1.96 15.03
N ALA A 186 -5.89 -2.61 15.34
CA ALA A 186 -7.16 -2.40 14.66
C ALA A 186 -7.66 -0.94 14.77
N ALA A 187 -7.49 -0.31 15.94
CA ALA A 187 -7.83 1.09 16.12
C ALA A 187 -7.00 2.02 15.22
N PHE A 188 -5.71 1.72 15.05
CA PHE A 188 -4.82 2.45 14.16
C PHE A 188 -5.22 2.28 12.68
N GLU A 189 -5.52 1.06 12.24
CA GLU A 189 -6.01 0.78 10.88
C GLU A 189 -7.28 1.56 10.56
N LEU A 190 -8.26 1.54 11.45
CA LEU A 190 -9.50 2.32 11.28
C LEU A 190 -9.23 3.82 11.18
N GLN A 191 -8.29 4.35 11.95
CA GLN A 191 -7.88 5.74 11.85
C GLN A 191 -7.28 6.05 10.47
N LYS A 192 -6.43 5.17 9.95
CA LYS A 192 -5.81 5.33 8.64
C LYS A 192 -6.82 5.27 7.49
N GLN A 193 -7.73 4.33 7.53
CA GLN A 193 -8.82 4.23 6.55
C GLN A 193 -9.68 5.50 6.52
N ARG A 194 -10.04 6.07 7.67
CA ARG A 194 -10.79 7.33 7.75
C ARG A 194 -10.01 8.52 7.16
N GLN A 195 -8.70 8.58 7.39
CA GLN A 195 -7.84 9.62 6.82
C GLN A 195 -7.75 9.51 5.29
N SER A 196 -7.62 8.31 4.74
CA SER A 196 -7.57 8.11 3.29
C SER A 196 -8.89 8.51 2.61
N VAL A 197 -10.04 8.15 3.18
CA VAL A 197 -11.37 8.56 2.68
C VAL A 197 -11.56 10.08 2.76
N SER A 198 -11.10 10.73 3.82
CA SER A 198 -11.20 12.19 3.95
C SER A 198 -10.33 12.93 2.94
N ASN A 199 -9.13 12.43 2.65
CA ASN A 199 -8.22 13.00 1.68
C ASN A 199 -8.74 12.82 0.24
N SER A 200 -9.24 11.65 -0.11
CA SER A 200 -9.85 11.40 -1.44
C SER A 200 -11.10 12.26 -1.68
N SER A 201 -11.87 12.53 -0.62
CA SER A 201 -13.02 13.44 -0.68
C SER A 201 -12.61 14.92 -0.83
N ALA A 202 -11.47 15.31 -0.27
CA ALA A 202 -10.91 16.66 -0.43
C ALA A 202 -10.33 16.88 -1.84
N ASP A 203 -9.64 15.89 -2.38
CA ASP A 203 -9.10 15.92 -3.75
C ASP A 203 -10.22 15.96 -4.79
N ASN A 204 -11.28 15.15 -4.65
CA ASN A 204 -12.46 15.22 -5.52
C ASN A 204 -13.15 16.58 -5.49
N LYS A 205 -13.19 17.28 -4.34
CA LYS A 205 -13.73 18.65 -4.27
C LYS A 205 -12.83 19.65 -4.97
N LYS A 206 -11.53 19.47 -4.89
CA LYS A 206 -10.52 20.32 -5.53
C LYS A 206 -10.57 20.17 -7.06
N ASP A 207 -10.64 18.93 -7.54
CA ASP A 207 -10.78 18.63 -8.97
C ASP A 207 -12.09 19.17 -9.55
N LYS A 208 -13.20 19.05 -8.80
CA LYS A 208 -14.48 19.62 -9.21
C LYS A 208 -14.41 21.15 -9.29
N PHE A 209 -13.79 21.81 -8.33
CA PHE A 209 -13.61 23.26 -8.31
C PHE A 209 -12.72 23.75 -9.46
N VAL A 210 -11.62 23.05 -9.75
CA VAL A 210 -10.75 23.36 -10.91
C VAL A 210 -11.50 23.19 -12.22
N LYS A 211 -12.31 22.14 -12.37
CA LYS A 211 -13.13 21.92 -13.56
C LYS A 211 -14.17 23.02 -13.76
N GLU A 212 -14.85 23.44 -12.69
CA GLU A 212 -15.81 24.56 -12.74
C GLU A 212 -15.14 25.89 -13.11
N LEU A 213 -13.90 26.14 -12.65
CA LEU A 213 -13.12 27.33 -13.05
C LEU A 213 -12.77 27.32 -14.55
N LEU A 214 -12.29 26.18 -15.06
CA LEU A 214 -11.96 26.03 -16.49
C LEU A 214 -13.18 26.16 -17.40
N GLU A 215 -14.34 25.64 -16.99
CA GLU A 215 -15.60 25.80 -17.73
C GLU A 215 -16.09 27.26 -17.73
N ASN A 216 -15.88 28.02 -16.67
CA ASN A 216 -16.21 29.45 -16.60
C ASN A 216 -15.27 30.31 -17.44
N ASP A 217 -13.96 30.01 -17.49
CA ASP A 217 -13.00 30.70 -18.35
C ASP A 217 -13.34 30.47 -19.84
N ALA A 218 -13.66 29.26 -20.25
CA ALA A 218 -14.05 28.94 -21.61
C ALA A 218 -15.34 29.66 -22.02
N ARG A 219 -16.33 29.86 -21.12
CA ARG A 219 -17.54 30.65 -21.36
C ARG A 219 -17.26 32.14 -21.49
N LEU A 220 -16.29 32.67 -20.71
CA LEU A 220 -15.85 34.05 -20.79
C LEU A 220 -15.15 34.33 -22.15
N GLU A 221 -14.28 33.42 -22.58
CA GLU A 221 -13.60 33.55 -23.89
C GLU A 221 -14.59 33.54 -25.05
N SER A 222 -15.56 32.62 -25.04
CA SER A 222 -16.60 32.57 -26.09
C SER A 222 -17.50 33.84 -26.13
N ALA A 223 -17.85 34.39 -24.95
CA ALA A 223 -18.62 35.64 -24.88
C ALA A 223 -17.84 36.87 -25.39
N ILE A 224 -16.51 36.90 -25.17
CA ILE A 224 -15.62 37.94 -25.70
C ILE A 224 -15.50 37.82 -27.22
N GLU A 225 -15.44 36.63 -27.79
CA GLU A 225 -15.39 36.42 -29.24
C GLU A 225 -16.71 36.80 -29.90
N GLU A 226 -17.87 36.46 -29.34
CA GLU A 226 -19.19 36.87 -29.82
C GLU A 226 -19.37 38.37 -29.75
N GLY A 227 -18.89 39.05 -28.70
CA GLY A 227 -18.91 40.50 -28.58
C GLY A 227 -18.05 41.23 -29.62
N LYS A 228 -16.94 40.61 -30.06
CA LYS A 228 -16.08 41.16 -31.13
C LYS A 228 -16.66 40.99 -32.55
N SER A 229 -17.42 39.95 -32.77
CA SER A 229 -18.07 39.68 -34.09
C SER A 229 -19.31 40.53 -34.32
N GLY A 230 -20.04 40.90 -33.24
CA GLY A 230 -21.24 41.74 -33.33
C GLY A 230 -20.98 43.24 -33.58
N GLY A 231 -19.71 43.69 -33.37
CA GLY A 231 -19.33 45.11 -33.60
C GLY A 231 -18.98 45.51 -35.04
N LYS A 232 -18.91 44.55 -35.98
CA LYS A 232 -18.53 44.81 -37.40
C LYS A 232 -19.66 44.95 -38.38
N GLN A 233 -20.91 44.98 -37.95
CA GLN A 233 -22.09 45.14 -38.83
C GLN A 233 -22.85 46.47 -38.68
N ARG A 234 -22.23 47.50 -38.15
CA ARG A 234 -22.81 48.85 -38.13
C ARG A 234 -21.82 49.88 -38.62
N GLU A 235 -21.51 49.84 -39.90
CA GLU A 235 -21.05 50.96 -40.71
C GLU A 235 -21.61 50.82 -42.14
#